data_72724234c3fb5c90791ab180e71c2142
#
_entry.id   72724234c3fb5c90791ab180e71c2142
#
_cell.length_a   1.000
_cell.length_b   1.000
_cell.length_c   1.000
_cell.angle_alpha   90.00
_cell.angle_beta   90.00
_cell.angle_gamma   90.00
#
_symmetry.space_group_name_H-M   'P 1'
#
loop_
_entity.id
_entity.type
_entity.pdbx_description
1 polymer ?
#
loop_
_entity_poly.entity_id
_entity_poly.type
_entity_poly.pdbx_seq_one_letter_code
_entity_poly.pdbx_strand_id
1 'polypeptide(L)'
;MRQSAYRWHDFYLGLVMEQGKSTKDDKGKTQEGETPLRLNTDTYVDGGSNRSSNEDSVTELERRVGIIQLELPLTTSVKGRRTKGVTAKGIPITRSMVWHAYKKVRKNKGSGGVDGKSLKTYSENLEDNLYKLWNRLTSGSYFPKAVKQVSIPKKDGSQRKLGIPTIDDRIAQQIIKDYLESRFEREFHENSYGYRPLKSAHQALEQVRQNVRKQDWVIDMDIKGFFDEVSHELLAKALKKHVSEKWVLMYIERWLESPIETESKELVYRQGQGTPQGGVISPLLANLFLHYVFDKWIEQTYPNLMFVRYADDIIVHCSTKEESERVLASIKSRMAVCQLRLHEGKTKIVFCKKFKRQSASKTVKFDFLGYSFQPRPSSTKGGRMFLGYDCAISQSSKNKIISEIKSTKFQRWTNRSIEEIAEFFNTKIQGWINYYGKFRKHKLNSLFRIFEKRLIEWVRRRYKR
;
A
#
# COMPACT_ATOMS: atom_id res chain seq x y z
N MET A 1 36.44 9.40 24.23
CA MET A 1 35.82 9.57 22.88
C MET A 1 35.72 8.28 22.06
N ARG A 2 36.61 7.31 22.13
CA ARG A 2 36.42 5.98 21.50
C ARG A 2 35.28 5.14 22.11
N GLN A 3 34.93 5.32 23.37
CA GLN A 3 33.88 4.56 24.07
C GLN A 3 32.47 4.91 23.64
N SER A 4 32.15 6.14 23.17
CA SER A 4 30.80 6.50 22.73
C SER A 4 30.47 5.94 21.34
N ALA A 5 31.45 5.83 20.44
CA ALA A 5 31.26 5.22 19.13
C ALA A 5 31.07 3.69 19.23
N TYR A 6 31.74 3.03 20.19
CA TYR A 6 31.53 1.61 20.51
C TYR A 6 30.14 1.34 21.06
N ARG A 7 29.62 2.20 21.93
CA ARG A 7 28.26 2.05 22.50
C ARG A 7 27.14 2.05 21.44
N TRP A 8 27.31 2.80 20.37
CA TRP A 8 26.34 2.79 19.25
C TRP A 8 26.42 1.53 18.40
N HIS A 9 27.63 1.03 18.18
CA HIS A 9 27.86 -0.23 17.48
C HIS A 9 27.27 -1.40 18.29
N ASP A 10 27.48 -1.42 19.59
CA ASP A 10 26.97 -2.45 20.50
C ASP A 10 25.46 -2.31 20.71
N PHE A 11 24.93 -1.08 20.77
CA PHE A 11 23.49 -0.81 20.82
C PHE A 11 22.79 -1.29 19.52
N TYR A 12 23.42 -1.08 18.38
CA TYR A 12 22.89 -1.57 17.10
C TYR A 12 23.01 -3.09 16.95
N LEU A 13 24.12 -3.69 17.39
CA LEU A 13 24.28 -5.14 17.44
C LEU A 13 23.36 -5.77 18.50
N GLY A 14 23.17 -5.13 19.64
CA GLY A 14 22.23 -5.54 20.69
C GLY A 14 20.79 -5.58 20.20
N LEU A 15 20.29 -4.51 19.56
CA LEU A 15 18.96 -4.48 18.94
C LEU A 15 18.80 -5.52 17.81
N VAL A 16 19.88 -5.83 17.11
CA VAL A 16 19.91 -6.86 16.06
C VAL A 16 19.96 -8.27 16.63
N MET A 17 20.55 -8.45 17.82
CA MET A 17 20.70 -9.76 18.49
C MET A 17 19.52 -10.11 19.38
N GLU A 18 18.86 -9.15 20.05
CA GLU A 18 17.68 -9.42 20.87
C GLU A 18 16.47 -9.87 20.06
N GLN A 19 16.29 -9.36 18.83
CA GLN A 19 15.23 -9.86 17.94
C GLN A 19 15.52 -11.22 17.30
N GLY A 20 16.75 -11.74 17.43
CA GLY A 20 17.15 -13.09 16.98
C GLY A 20 16.97 -14.19 18.02
N LYS A 21 16.69 -13.84 19.29
CA LYS A 21 16.56 -14.81 20.40
C LYS A 21 15.13 -15.19 20.78
N SER A 22 14.11 -14.57 20.16
CA SER A 22 12.69 -14.82 20.51
C SER A 22 11.98 -15.92 19.71
N THR A 23 12.70 -16.88 19.12
CA THR A 23 12.05 -18.08 18.56
C THR A 23 12.95 -19.30 18.68
N LYS A 24 13.25 -19.71 19.89
CA LYS A 24 13.61 -21.10 20.20
C LYS A 24 13.28 -21.36 21.67
N ASP A 25 12.64 -22.48 21.86
CA ASP A 25 12.25 -23.16 23.09
C ASP A 25 10.93 -22.69 23.72
N ASP A 26 9.87 -23.40 23.37
CA ASP A 26 9.11 -24.13 24.35
C ASP A 26 8.37 -25.31 23.70
N LYS A 27 8.83 -26.52 24.00
CA LYS A 27 8.08 -27.75 23.89
C LYS A 27 8.00 -28.36 25.26
N GLY A 28 6.76 -28.50 25.76
CA GLY A 28 6.42 -29.57 26.68
C GLY A 28 6.08 -29.17 28.09
N LYS A 29 4.78 -29.08 28.38
CA LYS A 29 4.09 -30.01 29.30
C LYS A 29 2.70 -29.49 29.64
N THR A 30 1.74 -30.31 29.32
CA THR A 30 0.36 -30.33 29.87
C THR A 30 0.33 -30.40 31.38
N GLN A 31 -0.53 -29.59 32.01
CA GLN A 31 -1.44 -30.08 33.06
C GLN A 31 -2.54 -29.02 33.35
N GLU A 32 -3.69 -29.58 33.67
CA GLU A 32 -5.00 -28.99 33.92
C GLU A 32 -5.08 -28.14 35.19
N GLY A 33 -6.10 -27.26 35.29
CA GLY A 33 -6.67 -26.90 36.56
C GLY A 33 -7.20 -25.48 36.71
N GLU A 34 -8.49 -25.34 36.45
CA GLU A 34 -9.49 -24.53 37.22
C GLU A 34 -9.44 -23.00 37.34
N THR A 35 -10.58 -22.46 37.03
CA THR A 35 -11.24 -21.15 37.10
C THR A 35 -11.32 -20.55 38.54
N PRO A 36 -12.06 -19.46 38.80
CA PRO A 36 -11.77 -18.03 38.68
C PRO A 36 -11.87 -17.25 40.01
N LEU A 37 -11.48 -15.97 40.05
CA LEU A 37 -12.01 -15.02 41.05
C LEU A 37 -11.78 -13.54 40.69
N ARG A 38 -12.85 -12.86 40.57
CA ARG A 38 -13.40 -11.54 40.95
C ARG A 38 -12.47 -10.40 41.43
N LEU A 39 -12.72 -9.23 40.85
CA LEU A 39 -12.94 -7.89 41.44
C LEU A 39 -12.06 -7.43 42.60
N ASN A 40 -11.41 -6.25 42.43
CA ASN A 40 -11.77 -5.08 43.25
C ASN A 40 -11.23 -3.77 42.68
N THR A 41 -12.08 -2.79 42.77
CA THR A 41 -11.90 -1.34 42.70
C THR A 41 -10.94 -0.86 43.79
N ASP A 42 -10.10 0.17 43.50
CA ASP A 42 -10.11 1.39 44.31
C ASP A 42 -9.19 2.47 43.71
N THR A 43 -9.73 3.65 43.76
CA THR A 43 -9.25 5.00 43.60
C THR A 43 -7.88 5.32 44.20
N TYR A 44 -7.09 6.20 43.51
CA TYR A 44 -6.54 7.42 44.17
C TYR A 44 -6.13 8.49 43.15
N VAL A 45 -6.21 9.74 43.65
CA VAL A 45 -6.25 11.06 43.03
C VAL A 45 -4.84 11.65 42.93
N ASP A 46 -4.69 12.52 41.91
CA ASP A 46 -3.97 13.80 41.92
C ASP A 46 -2.49 13.87 41.53
N GLY A 47 -2.19 14.83 40.64
CA GLY A 47 -0.85 15.31 40.33
C GLY A 47 -0.75 15.94 38.94
N GLY A 48 -1.19 17.21 38.81
CA GLY A 48 -1.22 17.93 37.54
C GLY A 48 0.13 18.31 36.96
N SER A 49 0.16 18.45 35.65
CA SER A 49 0.97 19.48 34.98
C SER A 49 0.48 19.74 33.57
N ASN A 50 0.38 21.01 33.22
CA ASN A 50 -0.02 21.63 31.97
C ASN A 50 0.58 21.01 30.70
N ARG A 51 -0.28 20.60 29.74
CA ARG A 51 0.08 20.53 28.32
C ARG A 51 -1.12 20.88 27.43
N SER A 52 -0.92 21.99 26.74
CA SER A 52 -1.46 22.46 25.48
C SER A 52 -2.93 22.20 25.10
N SER A 53 -3.66 23.29 25.08
CA SER A 53 -5.07 23.55 24.79
C SER A 53 -5.58 23.22 23.37
N ASN A 54 -4.83 22.52 22.52
CA ASN A 54 -5.25 22.25 21.15
C ASN A 54 -5.69 20.81 20.86
N GLU A 55 -5.40 19.85 21.73
CA GLU A 55 -5.86 18.46 21.57
C GLU A 55 -7.27 18.26 22.16
N ASP A 56 -7.62 19.00 23.20
CA ASP A 56 -8.91 18.86 23.88
C ASP A 56 -10.09 19.38 23.02
N SER A 57 -9.87 20.42 22.20
CA SER A 57 -10.94 20.94 21.32
C SER A 57 -11.33 19.98 20.19
N VAL A 58 -10.39 19.21 19.69
CA VAL A 58 -10.64 18.21 18.62
C VAL A 58 -11.36 16.97 19.19
N THR A 59 -11.01 16.59 20.41
CA THR A 59 -11.64 15.47 21.13
C THR A 59 -13.08 15.79 21.51
N GLU A 60 -13.37 17.04 21.87
CA GLU A 60 -14.72 17.56 22.17
C GLU A 60 -15.61 17.56 20.91
N LEU A 61 -15.07 18.00 19.76
CA LEU A 61 -15.78 17.96 18.49
C LEU A 61 -16.07 16.51 18.04
N GLU A 62 -15.12 15.61 18.27
CA GLU A 62 -15.28 14.18 17.98
C GLU A 62 -16.38 13.55 18.85
N ARG A 63 -16.51 13.95 20.14
CA ARG A 63 -17.61 13.55 21.02
C ARG A 63 -18.95 14.09 20.54
N ARG A 64 -19.01 15.39 20.17
CA ARG A 64 -20.28 16.01 19.71
C ARG A 64 -20.81 15.37 18.45
N VAL A 65 -19.97 15.10 17.46
CA VAL A 65 -20.39 14.38 16.23
C VAL A 65 -20.81 12.95 16.54
N GLY A 66 -20.19 12.28 17.53
CA GLY A 66 -20.59 10.96 18.02
C GLY A 66 -21.91 10.98 18.81
N ILE A 67 -22.13 12.01 19.65
CA ILE A 67 -23.33 12.17 20.50
C ILE A 67 -24.57 12.50 19.66
N ILE A 68 -24.44 13.30 18.59
CA ILE A 68 -25.55 13.59 17.67
C ILE A 68 -26.13 12.29 17.04
N GLN A 69 -25.35 11.21 16.99
CA GLN A 69 -25.84 9.90 16.56
C GLN A 69 -26.67 9.18 17.63
N LEU A 70 -26.50 9.50 18.91
CA LEU A 70 -27.17 8.81 20.02
C LEU A 70 -28.51 9.47 20.44
N GLU A 71 -28.76 10.73 20.05
CA GLU A 71 -29.90 11.52 20.52
C GLU A 71 -31.04 11.73 19.51
N LEU A 72 -31.10 11.00 18.42
CA LEU A 72 -32.29 11.02 17.59
C LEU A 72 -33.25 9.92 18.04
N PRO A 73 -34.37 10.29 18.73
CA PRO A 73 -35.35 9.29 19.14
C PRO A 73 -35.97 8.65 17.89
N LEU A 74 -35.89 7.34 17.84
CA LEU A 74 -36.83 6.54 17.10
C LEU A 74 -38.22 6.80 17.66
N THR A 75 -39.14 7.26 16.82
CA THR A 75 -40.56 7.47 17.07
C THR A 75 -41.00 8.81 17.70
N THR A 76 -41.36 9.74 16.85
CA THR A 76 -42.61 10.52 17.10
C THR A 76 -43.64 10.08 16.08
N SER A 77 -44.58 9.31 16.56
CA SER A 77 -45.86 9.01 15.89
C SER A 77 -46.62 10.31 15.70
N VAL A 78 -46.62 10.87 14.49
CA VAL A 78 -47.61 11.86 14.09
C VAL A 78 -48.71 11.14 13.29
N LYS A 79 -49.83 10.90 13.95
CA LYS A 79 -51.07 10.56 13.27
C LYS A 79 -51.50 11.70 12.36
N GLY A 80 -51.55 11.47 11.06
CA GLY A 80 -52.18 12.42 10.17
C GLY A 80 -51.85 12.25 8.68
N ARG A 81 -52.82 11.70 7.93
CA ARG A 81 -52.98 11.67 6.47
C ARG A 81 -52.09 10.73 5.67
N ARG A 82 -52.65 9.59 5.31
CA ARG A 82 -52.21 8.72 4.23
C ARG A 82 -52.27 9.48 2.89
N THR A 83 -51.16 9.96 2.44
CA THR A 83 -50.91 10.15 1.01
C THR A 83 -50.07 8.95 0.57
N LYS A 84 -50.55 8.16 -0.38
CA LYS A 84 -49.78 7.15 -1.09
C LYS A 84 -48.69 7.90 -1.88
N GLY A 85 -47.63 8.30 -1.21
CA GLY A 85 -46.42 8.81 -1.80
C GLY A 85 -45.44 7.64 -1.98
N VAL A 86 -45.02 7.39 -3.18
CA VAL A 86 -43.86 6.55 -3.50
C VAL A 86 -42.68 7.09 -2.68
N THR A 87 -42.32 6.40 -1.59
CA THR A 87 -41.12 6.69 -0.83
C THR A 87 -39.93 6.41 -1.73
N ALA A 88 -39.37 7.43 -2.30
CA ALA A 88 -38.05 7.33 -2.91
C ALA A 88 -37.10 6.85 -1.80
N LYS A 89 -36.74 5.58 -1.83
CA LYS A 89 -35.74 5.02 -0.91
C LYS A 89 -34.45 5.75 -1.20
N GLY A 90 -34.05 6.66 -0.32
CA GLY A 90 -32.76 7.37 -0.43
C GLY A 90 -31.60 6.36 -0.47
N ILE A 91 -30.48 6.79 -1.02
CA ILE A 91 -29.27 5.96 -1.05
C ILE A 91 -28.88 5.62 0.41
N PRO A 92 -28.59 4.34 0.76
CA PRO A 92 -28.44 3.88 2.13
C PRO A 92 -27.03 4.21 2.69
N ILE A 93 -26.62 5.47 2.58
CA ILE A 93 -25.38 5.99 3.17
C ILE A 93 -25.72 6.66 4.49
N THR A 94 -25.22 6.12 5.60
CA THR A 94 -25.45 6.66 6.94
C THR A 94 -24.42 7.74 7.31
N ARG A 95 -24.76 8.61 8.28
CA ARG A 95 -23.80 9.58 8.84
C ARG A 95 -22.58 8.88 9.45
N SER A 96 -22.79 7.71 10.07
CA SER A 96 -21.69 6.88 10.60
C SER A 96 -20.70 6.44 9.53
N MET A 97 -21.18 6.04 8.35
CA MET A 97 -20.30 5.69 7.24
C MET A 97 -19.43 6.88 6.80
N VAL A 98 -20.02 8.08 6.71
CA VAL A 98 -19.28 9.32 6.37
C VAL A 98 -18.22 9.63 7.42
N TRP A 99 -18.57 9.54 8.69
CA TRP A 99 -17.65 9.75 9.81
C TRP A 99 -16.47 8.77 9.82
N HIS A 100 -16.73 7.48 9.66
CA HIS A 100 -15.68 6.46 9.60
C HIS A 100 -14.77 6.65 8.39
N ALA A 101 -15.32 6.98 7.25
CA ALA A 101 -14.56 7.29 6.05
C ALA A 101 -13.66 8.52 6.24
N TYR A 102 -14.17 9.60 6.85
CA TYR A 102 -13.38 10.77 7.21
C TYR A 102 -12.21 10.43 8.13
N LYS A 103 -12.43 9.62 9.19
CA LYS A 103 -11.35 9.18 10.09
C LYS A 103 -10.23 8.46 9.33
N LYS A 104 -10.57 7.59 8.37
CA LYS A 104 -9.59 6.90 7.52
C LYS A 104 -8.84 7.87 6.62
N VAL A 105 -9.53 8.83 5.98
CA VAL A 105 -8.93 9.85 5.12
C VAL A 105 -7.99 10.76 5.93
N ARG A 106 -8.43 11.20 7.13
CA ARG A 106 -7.60 12.01 8.05
C ARG A 106 -6.32 11.29 8.47
N LYS A 107 -6.41 10.00 8.81
CA LYS A 107 -5.24 9.16 9.19
C LYS A 107 -4.21 9.06 8.07
N ASN A 108 -4.67 8.97 6.84
CA ASN A 108 -3.80 8.84 5.66
C ASN A 108 -3.14 10.17 5.26
N LYS A 109 -3.56 11.29 5.86
CA LYS A 109 -3.07 12.64 5.54
C LYS A 109 -3.23 12.97 4.04
N GLY A 110 -2.37 13.80 3.49
CA GLY A 110 -2.35 14.13 2.06
C GLY A 110 -2.68 15.60 1.80
N SER A 111 -2.30 16.07 0.62
CA SER A 111 -2.49 17.45 0.15
C SER A 111 -3.93 17.73 -0.28
N GLY A 112 -4.30 19.01 -0.39
CA GLY A 112 -5.60 19.45 -0.92
C GLY A 112 -5.76 19.14 -2.41
N GLY A 113 -7.02 18.97 -2.85
CA GLY A 113 -7.39 18.81 -4.25
C GLY A 113 -7.43 20.13 -5.01
N VAL A 114 -8.23 20.19 -6.07
CA VAL A 114 -8.44 21.41 -6.90
C VAL A 114 -9.06 22.59 -6.10
N ASP A 115 -9.78 22.28 -5.04
CA ASP A 115 -10.40 23.28 -4.17
C ASP A 115 -9.43 23.91 -3.16
N GLY A 116 -8.17 23.50 -3.15
CA GLY A 116 -7.13 24.01 -2.26
C GLY A 116 -7.33 23.70 -0.78
N LYS A 117 -8.41 23.03 -0.39
CA LYS A 117 -8.72 22.72 1.01
C LYS A 117 -7.72 21.71 1.58
N SER A 118 -7.01 22.10 2.64
CA SER A 118 -6.21 21.17 3.45
C SER A 118 -7.10 20.41 4.43
N LEU A 119 -6.60 19.30 4.99
CA LEU A 119 -7.31 18.59 6.07
C LEU A 119 -7.53 19.49 7.29
N LYS A 120 -6.59 20.43 7.59
CA LYS A 120 -6.73 21.38 8.67
C LYS A 120 -7.92 22.32 8.41
N THR A 121 -7.94 22.99 7.26
CA THR A 121 -9.04 23.89 6.86
C THR A 121 -10.38 23.17 6.78
N TYR A 122 -10.38 21.92 6.31
CA TYR A 122 -11.60 21.10 6.28
C TYR A 122 -12.13 20.80 7.67
N SER A 123 -11.25 20.59 8.65
CA SER A 123 -11.60 20.30 10.04
C SER A 123 -12.14 21.53 10.81
N GLU A 124 -11.86 22.76 10.37
CA GLU A 124 -12.37 23.99 10.99
C GLU A 124 -13.91 24.09 10.92
N ASN A 125 -14.52 23.54 9.86
CA ASN A 125 -15.98 23.48 9.68
C ASN A 125 -16.43 22.02 9.45
N LEU A 126 -15.92 21.09 10.26
CA LEU A 126 -16.03 19.65 10.02
C LEU A 126 -17.47 19.18 9.95
N GLU A 127 -18.28 19.55 10.94
CA GLU A 127 -19.67 19.08 11.06
C GLU A 127 -20.50 19.50 9.85
N ASP A 128 -20.41 20.76 9.46
CA ASP A 128 -21.13 21.33 8.32
C ASP A 128 -20.65 20.70 6.98
N ASN A 129 -19.33 20.51 6.81
CA ASN A 129 -18.76 19.88 5.64
C ASN A 129 -19.25 18.42 5.50
N LEU A 130 -19.23 17.62 6.58
CA LEU A 130 -19.68 16.24 6.57
C LEU A 130 -21.20 16.15 6.39
N TYR A 131 -21.97 17.04 6.99
CA TYR A 131 -23.44 17.09 6.82
C TYR A 131 -23.81 17.39 5.37
N LYS A 132 -23.20 18.42 4.75
CA LYS A 132 -23.40 18.76 3.34
C LYS A 132 -23.02 17.60 2.41
N LEU A 133 -21.88 16.96 2.66
CA LEU A 133 -21.46 15.81 1.89
C LEU A 133 -22.45 14.63 2.02
N TRP A 134 -22.87 14.31 3.25
CA TRP A 134 -23.83 13.24 3.51
C TRP A 134 -25.15 13.48 2.79
N ASN A 135 -25.74 14.69 2.88
CA ASN A 135 -26.98 15.04 2.19
C ASN A 135 -26.88 14.85 0.67
N ARG A 136 -25.78 15.30 0.07
CA ARG A 136 -25.55 15.16 -1.37
C ARG A 136 -25.37 13.70 -1.80
N LEU A 137 -24.70 12.91 -0.96
CA LEU A 137 -24.52 11.47 -1.23
C LEU A 137 -25.84 10.71 -1.10
N THR A 138 -26.66 10.98 -0.10
CA THR A 138 -27.93 10.27 0.13
C THR A 138 -29.01 10.63 -0.88
N SER A 139 -29.00 11.87 -1.39
CA SER A 139 -29.91 12.31 -2.46
C SER A 139 -29.47 11.92 -3.87
N GLY A 140 -28.25 11.40 -4.05
CA GLY A 140 -27.70 11.14 -5.37
C GLY A 140 -27.22 12.40 -6.13
N SER A 141 -27.26 13.58 -5.50
CA SER A 141 -26.85 14.85 -6.11
C SER A 141 -25.35 15.15 -5.97
N TYR A 142 -24.56 14.22 -5.44
CA TYR A 142 -23.12 14.39 -5.34
C TYR A 142 -22.44 14.15 -6.70
N PHE A 143 -21.74 15.15 -7.19
CA PHE A 143 -20.86 15.07 -8.35
C PHE A 143 -19.42 15.36 -7.92
N PRO A 144 -18.45 14.53 -8.33
CA PRO A 144 -17.05 14.77 -8.03
C PRO A 144 -16.52 16.03 -8.72
N LYS A 145 -15.55 16.66 -8.10
CA LYS A 145 -14.78 17.73 -8.71
C LYS A 145 -13.69 17.17 -9.60
N ALA A 146 -13.06 18.04 -10.40
CA ALA A 146 -11.87 17.67 -11.15
C ALA A 146 -10.78 17.13 -10.22
N VAL A 147 -9.98 16.19 -10.73
CA VAL A 147 -8.85 15.62 -10.01
C VAL A 147 -7.62 16.46 -10.31
N LYS A 148 -6.98 17.04 -9.29
CA LYS A 148 -5.76 17.83 -9.44
C LYS A 148 -4.60 16.95 -9.86
N GLN A 149 -3.99 17.20 -11.01
CA GLN A 149 -2.79 16.50 -11.45
C GLN A 149 -1.53 17.12 -10.84
N VAL A 150 -0.63 16.24 -10.37
CA VAL A 150 0.71 16.60 -9.90
C VAL A 150 1.71 15.64 -10.53
N SER A 151 2.76 16.18 -11.14
CA SER A 151 3.81 15.38 -11.78
C SER A 151 4.92 15.05 -10.78
N ILE A 152 5.24 13.77 -10.64
CA ILE A 152 6.34 13.29 -9.81
C ILE A 152 7.40 12.65 -10.69
N PRO A 153 8.68 13.06 -10.60
CA PRO A 153 9.75 12.51 -11.42
C PRO A 153 9.98 11.02 -11.11
N LYS A 154 10.03 10.20 -12.15
CA LYS A 154 10.46 8.81 -12.08
C LYS A 154 11.98 8.71 -12.17
N LYS A 155 12.53 7.52 -11.88
CA LYS A 155 13.99 7.25 -11.94
C LYS A 155 14.57 7.31 -13.35
N ASP A 156 13.76 7.02 -14.35
CA ASP A 156 14.12 7.02 -15.77
C ASP A 156 14.03 8.40 -16.41
N GLY A 157 13.79 9.46 -15.62
CA GLY A 157 13.60 10.83 -16.10
C GLY A 157 12.18 11.13 -16.59
N SER A 158 11.34 10.13 -16.77
CA SER A 158 9.92 10.32 -17.09
C SER A 158 9.15 10.82 -15.87
N GLN A 159 7.96 11.38 -16.09
CA GLN A 159 7.09 11.86 -15.03
C GLN A 159 5.97 10.85 -14.75
N ARG A 160 5.60 10.73 -13.47
CA ARG A 160 4.40 10.03 -13.02
C ARG A 160 3.34 11.06 -12.68
N LYS A 161 2.22 11.02 -13.39
CA LYS A 161 1.07 11.88 -13.14
C LYS A 161 0.24 11.30 -12.00
N LEU A 162 0.22 11.98 -10.85
CA LEU A 162 -0.66 11.64 -9.73
C LEU A 162 -1.89 12.53 -9.76
N GLY A 163 -3.06 11.91 -9.58
CA GLY A 163 -4.31 12.63 -9.40
C GLY A 163 -4.66 12.77 -7.92
N ILE A 164 -4.90 13.98 -7.47
CA ILE A 164 -5.28 14.30 -6.09
C ILE A 164 -6.75 14.71 -6.05
N PRO A 165 -7.67 13.81 -5.63
CA PRO A 165 -9.07 14.16 -5.43
C PRO A 165 -9.24 15.13 -4.26
N THR A 166 -10.37 15.85 -4.22
CA THR A 166 -10.75 16.68 -3.07
C THR A 166 -10.96 15.83 -1.82
N ILE A 167 -11.03 16.43 -0.65
CA ILE A 167 -11.30 15.70 0.60
C ILE A 167 -12.69 15.08 0.55
N ASP A 168 -13.69 15.78 0.03
CA ASP A 168 -15.04 15.24 -0.16
C ASP A 168 -15.04 14.00 -1.04
N ASP A 169 -14.31 14.05 -2.18
CA ASP A 169 -14.17 12.89 -3.07
C ASP A 169 -13.48 11.71 -2.40
N ARG A 170 -12.43 11.97 -1.61
CA ARG A 170 -11.73 10.91 -0.87
C ARG A 170 -12.64 10.23 0.15
N ILE A 171 -13.46 11.01 0.87
CA ILE A 171 -14.43 10.48 1.85
C ILE A 171 -15.50 9.67 1.11
N ALA A 172 -16.08 10.21 0.04
CA ALA A 172 -17.09 9.54 -0.76
C ALA A 172 -16.56 8.22 -1.36
N GLN A 173 -15.37 8.24 -1.95
CA GLN A 173 -14.70 7.04 -2.47
C GLN A 173 -14.39 6.02 -1.37
N GLN A 174 -14.01 6.48 -0.17
CA GLN A 174 -13.76 5.59 0.96
C GLN A 174 -15.01 4.86 1.43
N ILE A 175 -16.18 5.52 1.42
CA ILE A 175 -17.46 4.90 1.75
C ILE A 175 -17.76 3.75 0.79
N ILE A 176 -17.66 4.00 -0.52
CA ILE A 176 -17.92 2.97 -1.53
C ILE A 176 -16.88 1.85 -1.49
N LYS A 177 -15.61 2.20 -1.28
CA LYS A 177 -14.54 1.23 -1.10
C LYS A 177 -14.85 0.30 0.07
N ASP A 178 -15.17 0.85 1.25
CA ASP A 178 -15.49 0.07 2.45
C ASP A 178 -16.71 -0.83 2.25
N TYR A 179 -17.70 -0.36 1.50
CA TYR A 179 -18.89 -1.13 1.14
C TYR A 179 -18.58 -2.33 0.25
N LEU A 180 -17.64 -2.18 -0.69
CA LEU A 180 -17.31 -3.20 -1.69
C LEU A 180 -16.17 -4.13 -1.26
N GLU A 181 -15.25 -3.67 -0.40
CA GLU A 181 -13.98 -4.35 -0.12
C GLU A 181 -14.18 -5.79 0.39
N SER A 182 -15.09 -5.99 1.35
CA SER A 182 -15.36 -7.34 1.89
C SER A 182 -16.00 -8.30 0.87
N ARG A 183 -16.76 -7.76 -0.08
CA ARG A 183 -17.38 -8.52 -1.17
C ARG A 183 -16.35 -8.96 -2.20
N PHE A 184 -15.51 -8.02 -2.66
CA PHE A 184 -14.49 -8.32 -3.67
C PHE A 184 -13.33 -9.16 -3.12
N GLU A 185 -13.02 -9.03 -1.82
CA GLU A 185 -11.94 -9.80 -1.19
C GLU A 185 -12.17 -11.32 -1.26
N ARG A 186 -13.43 -11.77 -1.25
CA ARG A 186 -13.80 -13.19 -1.40
C ARG A 186 -13.57 -13.72 -2.81
N GLU A 187 -13.60 -12.84 -3.80
CA GLU A 187 -13.45 -13.21 -5.21
C GLU A 187 -11.99 -13.26 -5.66
N PHE A 188 -11.14 -12.42 -5.04
CA PHE A 188 -9.77 -12.26 -5.50
C PHE A 188 -8.93 -13.53 -5.33
N HIS A 189 -8.17 -13.84 -6.36
CA HIS A 189 -7.25 -14.98 -6.38
C HIS A 189 -6.25 -14.90 -5.21
N GLU A 190 -5.91 -16.04 -4.60
CA GLU A 190 -5.01 -16.11 -3.43
C GLU A 190 -3.61 -15.55 -3.71
N ASN A 191 -3.10 -15.69 -4.93
CA ASN A 191 -1.79 -15.22 -5.38
C ASN A 191 -1.77 -13.75 -5.83
N SER A 192 -2.85 -13.02 -5.61
CA SER A 192 -2.93 -11.56 -5.73
C SER A 192 -2.74 -10.91 -4.37
N TYR A 193 -1.78 -9.99 -4.23
CA TYR A 193 -1.34 -9.45 -2.93
C TYR A 193 -1.48 -7.94 -2.78
N GLY A 194 -1.35 -7.18 -3.87
CA GLY A 194 -1.31 -5.72 -3.81
C GLY A 194 -2.65 -5.08 -3.38
N TYR A 195 -2.60 -4.08 -2.51
CA TYR A 195 -3.75 -3.29 -2.06
C TYR A 195 -4.90 -4.09 -1.43
N ARG A 196 -4.63 -5.26 -0.90
CA ARG A 196 -5.62 -6.13 -0.24
C ARG A 196 -5.43 -6.15 1.27
N PRO A 197 -6.53 -6.20 2.07
CA PRO A 197 -6.43 -6.37 3.50
C PRO A 197 -5.75 -7.72 3.84
N LEU A 198 -4.96 -7.72 4.92
CA LEU A 198 -4.22 -8.90 5.42
C LEU A 198 -3.19 -9.52 4.45
N LYS A 199 -3.00 -8.94 3.27
CA LYS A 199 -1.94 -9.32 2.31
C LYS A 199 -0.79 -8.30 2.38
N SER A 200 0.43 -8.77 2.14
CA SER A 200 1.63 -7.93 2.22
C SER A 200 2.64 -8.21 1.12
N ALA A 201 3.52 -7.24 0.86
CA ALA A 201 4.64 -7.40 -0.06
C ALA A 201 5.57 -8.55 0.35
N HIS A 202 5.76 -8.77 1.66
CA HIS A 202 6.60 -9.86 2.15
C HIS A 202 5.99 -11.24 1.89
N GLN A 203 4.67 -11.39 1.93
CA GLN A 203 3.99 -12.64 1.55
C GLN A 203 4.15 -12.91 0.06
N ALA A 204 3.97 -11.89 -0.80
CA ALA A 204 4.21 -12.01 -2.24
C ALA A 204 5.66 -12.43 -2.54
N LEU A 205 6.64 -11.79 -1.90
CA LEU A 205 8.06 -12.12 -2.04
C LEU A 205 8.38 -13.54 -1.59
N GLU A 206 7.80 -14.01 -0.48
CA GLU A 206 7.99 -15.39 -0.01
C GLU A 206 7.36 -16.38 -0.98
N GLN A 207 6.18 -16.09 -1.54
CA GLN A 207 5.56 -16.95 -2.56
C GLN A 207 6.42 -17.04 -3.82
N VAL A 208 6.93 -15.93 -4.33
CA VAL A 208 7.90 -15.94 -5.46
C VAL A 208 9.13 -16.77 -5.10
N ARG A 209 9.64 -16.63 -3.88
CA ARG A 209 10.81 -17.35 -3.38
C ARG A 209 10.57 -18.87 -3.33
N GLN A 210 9.38 -19.29 -2.96
CA GLN A 210 8.99 -20.71 -2.99
C GLN A 210 8.84 -21.23 -4.41
N ASN A 211 8.20 -20.44 -5.29
CA ASN A 211 7.96 -20.84 -6.67
C ASN A 211 9.27 -20.98 -7.48
N VAL A 212 10.23 -20.04 -7.34
CA VAL A 212 11.53 -20.15 -8.04
C VAL A 212 12.36 -21.34 -7.59
N ARG A 213 12.05 -22.00 -6.47
CA ARG A 213 12.67 -23.27 -6.08
C ARG A 213 12.13 -24.46 -6.87
N LYS A 214 10.85 -24.37 -7.26
CA LYS A 214 10.14 -25.42 -8.00
C LYS A 214 10.34 -25.28 -9.50
N GLN A 215 10.26 -24.05 -10.02
CA GLN A 215 10.31 -23.71 -11.44
C GLN A 215 11.66 -23.06 -11.80
N ASP A 216 12.07 -23.23 -13.07
CA ASP A 216 13.37 -22.76 -13.54
C ASP A 216 13.30 -21.49 -14.39
N TRP A 217 12.13 -21.15 -14.87
CA TRP A 217 11.91 -19.97 -15.69
C TRP A 217 10.88 -19.05 -15.08
N VAL A 218 11.07 -17.77 -15.27
CA VAL A 218 10.19 -16.71 -14.79
C VAL A 218 9.92 -15.72 -15.91
N ILE A 219 8.67 -15.34 -16.07
CA ILE A 219 8.26 -14.18 -16.84
C ILE A 219 8.04 -13.05 -15.85
N ASP A 220 8.88 -12.02 -15.93
CA ASP A 220 8.77 -10.76 -15.18
C ASP A 220 8.06 -9.75 -16.07
N MET A 221 6.84 -9.33 -15.70
CA MET A 221 5.96 -8.52 -16.53
C MET A 221 5.65 -7.17 -15.91
N ASP A 222 5.64 -6.14 -16.73
CA ASP A 222 5.23 -4.77 -16.40
C ASP A 222 4.14 -4.33 -17.41
N ILE A 223 2.99 -3.90 -16.91
CA ILE A 223 1.90 -3.39 -17.77
C ILE A 223 2.18 -1.90 -18.05
N LYS A 224 2.19 -1.52 -19.32
CA LYS A 224 2.45 -0.14 -19.70
C LYS A 224 1.26 0.74 -19.32
N GLY A 225 1.50 1.80 -18.53
CA GLY A 225 0.48 2.81 -18.24
C GLY A 225 -0.82 2.25 -17.64
N PHE A 226 -0.78 1.17 -16.87
CA PHE A 226 -1.94 0.41 -16.44
C PHE A 226 -3.12 1.26 -15.97
N PHE A 227 -2.89 2.18 -15.02
CA PHE A 227 -3.95 3.04 -14.50
C PHE A 227 -4.54 4.00 -15.52
N ASP A 228 -3.82 4.32 -16.58
CA ASP A 228 -4.27 5.22 -17.64
C ASP A 228 -4.99 4.47 -18.79
N GLU A 229 -4.78 3.13 -18.87
CA GLU A 229 -5.31 2.28 -19.96
C GLU A 229 -6.50 1.38 -19.51
N VAL A 230 -6.96 1.42 -18.24
CA VAL A 230 -8.11 0.63 -17.77
C VAL A 230 -9.38 1.01 -18.54
N SER A 231 -9.95 0.09 -19.32
CA SER A 231 -11.19 0.30 -20.08
C SER A 231 -12.39 0.42 -19.13
N HIS A 232 -13.12 1.54 -19.20
CA HIS A 232 -14.33 1.76 -18.38
C HIS A 232 -15.43 0.74 -18.73
N GLU A 233 -15.58 0.37 -20.00
CA GLU A 233 -16.56 -0.62 -20.45
C GLU A 233 -16.29 -2.00 -19.81
N LEU A 234 -15.05 -2.49 -19.91
CA LEU A 234 -14.67 -3.79 -19.35
C LEU A 234 -14.73 -3.79 -17.82
N LEU A 235 -14.32 -2.69 -17.18
CA LEU A 235 -14.45 -2.52 -15.74
C LEU A 235 -15.92 -2.50 -15.31
N ALA A 236 -16.81 -1.82 -16.05
CA ALA A 236 -18.25 -1.81 -15.77
C ALA A 236 -18.85 -3.21 -15.92
N LYS A 237 -18.43 -4.00 -16.90
CA LYS A 237 -18.83 -5.42 -17.04
C LYS A 237 -18.39 -6.24 -15.83
N ALA A 238 -17.15 -6.07 -15.36
CA ALA A 238 -16.65 -6.74 -14.16
C ALA A 238 -17.41 -6.33 -12.89
N LEU A 239 -17.69 -5.04 -12.71
CA LEU A 239 -18.45 -4.50 -11.59
C LEU A 239 -19.88 -5.07 -11.54
N LYS A 240 -20.59 -5.08 -12.66
CA LYS A 240 -21.98 -5.56 -12.74
C LYS A 240 -22.15 -7.04 -12.39
N LYS A 241 -21.09 -7.84 -12.42
CA LYS A 241 -21.13 -9.24 -11.93
C LYS A 241 -21.29 -9.34 -10.41
N HIS A 242 -20.81 -8.34 -9.67
CA HIS A 242 -20.75 -8.36 -8.22
C HIS A 242 -21.61 -7.29 -7.55
N VAL A 243 -22.02 -6.27 -8.30
CA VAL A 243 -22.69 -5.07 -7.78
C VAL A 243 -23.99 -4.88 -8.53
N SER A 244 -25.11 -5.12 -7.83
CA SER A 244 -26.47 -4.88 -8.34
C SER A 244 -26.98 -3.48 -7.97
N GLU A 245 -26.35 -2.83 -7.00
CA GLU A 245 -26.76 -1.54 -6.45
C GLU A 245 -26.47 -0.41 -7.43
N LYS A 246 -27.51 0.11 -8.08
CA LYS A 246 -27.41 1.18 -9.09
C LYS A 246 -26.67 2.42 -8.58
N TRP A 247 -26.86 2.78 -7.32
CA TRP A 247 -26.20 3.95 -6.72
C TRP A 247 -24.68 3.79 -6.60
N VAL A 248 -24.18 2.56 -6.33
CA VAL A 248 -22.75 2.27 -6.28
C VAL A 248 -22.12 2.43 -7.66
N LEU A 249 -22.76 1.81 -8.68
CA LEU A 249 -22.31 1.90 -10.08
C LEU A 249 -22.28 3.35 -10.56
N MET A 250 -23.34 4.12 -10.27
CA MET A 250 -23.46 5.55 -10.61
C MET A 250 -22.31 6.38 -10.03
N TYR A 251 -21.93 6.18 -8.76
CA TYR A 251 -20.83 6.93 -8.17
C TYR A 251 -19.48 6.53 -8.74
N ILE A 252 -19.25 5.24 -8.99
CA ILE A 252 -18.02 4.77 -9.62
C ILE A 252 -17.89 5.37 -11.02
N GLU A 253 -18.95 5.37 -11.83
CA GLU A 253 -18.99 5.95 -13.17
C GLU A 253 -18.64 7.44 -13.12
N ARG A 254 -19.26 8.23 -12.23
CA ARG A 254 -18.95 9.66 -12.04
C ARG A 254 -17.49 9.92 -11.72
N TRP A 255 -16.84 9.07 -10.91
CA TRP A 255 -15.41 9.22 -10.61
C TRP A 255 -14.52 8.83 -11.79
N LEU A 256 -14.90 7.82 -12.55
CA LEU A 256 -14.15 7.42 -13.76
C LEU A 256 -14.21 8.51 -14.83
N GLU A 257 -15.34 9.20 -14.96
CA GLU A 257 -15.57 10.29 -15.92
C GLU A 257 -15.06 11.65 -15.44
N SER A 258 -14.71 11.76 -14.17
CA SER A 258 -14.25 13.00 -13.57
C SER A 258 -13.04 13.59 -14.30
N PRO A 259 -13.07 14.89 -14.71
CA PRO A 259 -11.97 15.49 -15.44
C PRO A 259 -10.71 15.63 -14.59
N ILE A 260 -9.58 15.77 -15.25
CA ILE A 260 -8.27 16.02 -14.65
C ILE A 260 -7.93 17.50 -14.87
N GLU A 261 -7.68 18.24 -13.80
CA GLU A 261 -7.10 19.57 -13.88
C GLU A 261 -5.57 19.44 -13.92
N THR A 262 -4.98 19.85 -15.06
CA THR A 262 -3.53 19.85 -15.25
C THR A 262 -2.84 20.94 -14.45
N GLU A 263 -1.51 20.95 -14.43
CA GLU A 263 -0.72 22.03 -13.81
C GLU A 263 -0.94 23.38 -14.50
N SER A 264 -1.30 23.38 -15.78
CA SER A 264 -1.70 24.56 -16.56
C SER A 264 -3.14 25.02 -16.31
N LYS A 265 -3.88 24.38 -15.39
CA LYS A 265 -5.30 24.64 -15.11
C LYS A 265 -6.28 24.24 -16.22
N GLU A 266 -5.84 23.49 -17.19
CA GLU A 266 -6.70 22.95 -18.23
C GLU A 266 -7.44 21.71 -17.74
N LEU A 267 -8.68 21.54 -18.17
CA LEU A 267 -9.48 20.34 -17.87
C LEU A 267 -9.33 19.33 -19.00
N VAL A 268 -8.79 18.16 -18.67
CA VAL A 268 -8.66 17.02 -19.58
C VAL A 268 -9.70 15.97 -19.19
N TYR A 269 -10.55 15.60 -20.14
CA TYR A 269 -11.58 14.58 -19.97
C TYR A 269 -11.04 13.20 -20.39
N ARG A 270 -11.44 12.18 -19.66
CA ARG A 270 -11.11 10.79 -19.97
C ARG A 270 -12.07 10.26 -21.02
N GLN A 271 -11.51 9.67 -22.06
CA GLN A 271 -12.29 9.13 -23.18
C GLN A 271 -12.60 7.64 -22.97
N GLY A 272 -13.35 7.30 -21.90
CA GLY A 272 -13.74 5.92 -21.61
C GLY A 272 -12.60 5.03 -21.10
N GLN A 273 -11.45 5.61 -20.75
CA GLN A 273 -10.27 4.88 -20.28
C GLN A 273 -9.63 5.55 -19.06
N GLY A 274 -9.00 4.75 -18.23
CA GLY A 274 -8.17 5.18 -17.13
C GLY A 274 -8.91 5.42 -15.82
N THR A 275 -8.18 5.28 -14.73
CA THR A 275 -8.62 5.61 -13.37
C THR A 275 -7.59 6.51 -12.69
N PRO A 276 -8.01 7.47 -11.83
CA PRO A 276 -7.07 8.40 -11.20
C PRO A 276 -5.99 7.67 -10.40
N GLN A 277 -4.71 7.85 -10.77
CA GLN A 277 -3.61 7.42 -9.90
C GLN A 277 -3.59 8.30 -8.63
N GLY A 278 -4.12 7.76 -7.52
CA GLY A 278 -4.26 8.48 -6.24
C GLY A 278 -5.70 8.58 -5.75
N GLY A 279 -6.68 8.14 -6.52
CA GLY A 279 -8.04 7.89 -6.04
C GLY A 279 -8.07 6.80 -4.98
N VAL A 280 -8.90 6.97 -3.94
CA VAL A 280 -9.00 6.03 -2.82
C VAL A 280 -9.56 4.67 -3.26
N ILE A 281 -10.51 4.67 -4.20
CA ILE A 281 -11.14 3.46 -4.73
C ILE A 281 -10.35 2.82 -5.88
N SER A 282 -9.48 3.60 -6.56
CA SER A 282 -8.79 3.15 -7.77
C SER A 282 -8.00 1.84 -7.60
N PRO A 283 -7.30 1.57 -6.48
CA PRO A 283 -6.62 0.29 -6.28
C PRO A 283 -7.57 -0.91 -6.21
N LEU A 284 -8.76 -0.74 -5.63
CA LEU A 284 -9.76 -1.80 -5.54
C LEU A 284 -10.34 -2.12 -6.92
N LEU A 285 -10.67 -1.08 -7.71
CA LEU A 285 -11.17 -1.22 -9.08
C LEU A 285 -10.10 -1.83 -10.01
N ALA A 286 -8.85 -1.41 -9.86
CA ALA A 286 -7.70 -1.97 -10.58
C ALA A 286 -7.52 -3.47 -10.30
N ASN A 287 -7.63 -3.87 -9.03
CA ASN A 287 -7.58 -5.29 -8.66
C ASN A 287 -8.74 -6.09 -9.23
N LEU A 288 -9.97 -5.56 -9.22
CA LEU A 288 -11.13 -6.22 -9.83
C LEU A 288 -10.94 -6.39 -11.34
N PHE A 289 -10.43 -5.36 -12.02
CA PHE A 289 -10.14 -5.41 -13.45
C PHE A 289 -9.12 -6.51 -13.78
N LEU A 290 -7.96 -6.51 -13.10
CA LEU A 290 -6.92 -7.52 -13.31
C LEU A 290 -7.32 -8.93 -12.88
N HIS A 291 -8.23 -9.05 -11.92
CA HIS A 291 -8.79 -10.34 -11.55
C HIS A 291 -9.46 -11.03 -12.74
N TYR A 292 -10.21 -10.28 -13.57
CA TYR A 292 -10.86 -10.83 -14.77
C TYR A 292 -9.94 -10.87 -15.99
N VAL A 293 -9.10 -9.85 -16.15
CA VAL A 293 -8.19 -9.78 -17.28
C VAL A 293 -7.10 -10.83 -17.19
N PHE A 294 -6.56 -11.06 -16.00
CA PHE A 294 -5.39 -11.91 -15.79
C PHE A 294 -5.66 -13.10 -14.88
N ASP A 295 -6.06 -12.88 -13.60
CA ASP A 295 -6.06 -13.96 -12.60
C ASP A 295 -6.98 -15.12 -12.98
N LYS A 296 -8.25 -14.85 -13.28
CA LYS A 296 -9.24 -15.86 -13.71
C LYS A 296 -8.89 -16.48 -15.05
N TRP A 297 -8.41 -15.66 -15.98
CA TRP A 297 -8.06 -16.13 -17.29
C TRP A 297 -6.86 -17.08 -17.25
N ILE A 298 -5.79 -16.76 -16.51
CA ILE A 298 -4.60 -17.61 -16.43
C ILE A 298 -4.90 -18.91 -15.68
N GLU A 299 -5.71 -18.86 -14.63
CA GLU A 299 -6.18 -20.04 -13.88
C GLU A 299 -6.95 -21.02 -14.78
N GLN A 300 -7.82 -20.50 -15.65
CA GLN A 300 -8.63 -21.30 -16.58
C GLN A 300 -7.81 -21.83 -17.77
N THR A 301 -6.90 -21.04 -18.31
CA THR A 301 -6.11 -21.38 -19.51
C THR A 301 -4.92 -22.26 -19.17
N TYR A 302 -4.31 -22.04 -17.99
CA TYR A 302 -3.12 -22.73 -17.52
C TYR A 302 -3.25 -23.15 -16.04
N PRO A 303 -4.08 -24.15 -15.71
CA PRO A 303 -4.43 -24.47 -14.30
C PRO A 303 -3.23 -24.82 -13.40
N ASN A 304 -2.15 -25.33 -13.99
CA ASN A 304 -0.95 -25.75 -13.25
C ASN A 304 0.14 -24.66 -13.19
N LEU A 305 -0.11 -23.51 -13.78
CA LEU A 305 0.87 -22.43 -13.85
C LEU A 305 0.86 -21.61 -12.56
N MET A 306 2.02 -21.45 -11.95
CA MET A 306 2.15 -20.63 -10.74
C MET A 306 2.42 -19.20 -11.11
N PHE A 307 1.71 -18.27 -10.48
CA PHE A 307 1.98 -16.83 -10.60
C PHE A 307 1.90 -16.12 -9.25
N VAL A 308 2.42 -14.90 -9.21
CA VAL A 308 2.30 -13.97 -8.09
C VAL A 308 2.05 -12.58 -8.66
N ARG A 309 0.97 -11.92 -8.22
CA ARG A 309 0.63 -10.57 -8.66
C ARG A 309 0.60 -9.60 -7.47
N TYR A 310 1.25 -8.48 -7.61
CA TYR A 310 1.18 -7.36 -6.68
C TYR A 310 0.75 -6.10 -7.44
N ALA A 311 -0.55 -5.81 -7.46
CA ALA A 311 -1.16 -4.82 -8.34
C ALA A 311 -0.86 -5.13 -9.82
N ASP A 312 -0.16 -4.26 -10.51
CA ASP A 312 0.29 -4.37 -11.91
C ASP A 312 1.63 -5.09 -12.09
N ASP A 313 2.39 -5.32 -11.01
CA ASP A 313 3.62 -6.12 -11.04
C ASP A 313 3.29 -7.62 -10.99
N ILE A 314 3.62 -8.38 -12.03
CA ILE A 314 3.24 -9.79 -12.18
C ILE A 314 4.46 -10.66 -12.47
N ILE A 315 4.58 -11.75 -11.73
CA ILE A 315 5.60 -12.77 -11.91
C ILE A 315 4.92 -14.11 -12.22
N VAL A 316 5.23 -14.71 -13.39
CA VAL A 316 4.73 -16.03 -13.78
C VAL A 316 5.89 -17.00 -13.80
N HIS A 317 5.66 -18.23 -13.29
CA HIS A 317 6.69 -19.26 -13.15
C HIS A 317 6.43 -20.41 -14.12
N CYS A 318 7.44 -20.77 -14.91
CA CYS A 318 7.38 -21.82 -15.93
C CYS A 318 8.48 -22.87 -15.72
N SER A 319 8.26 -24.08 -16.20
CA SER A 319 9.21 -25.19 -16.10
C SER A 319 10.30 -25.08 -17.16
N THR A 320 9.93 -24.70 -18.40
CA THR A 320 10.86 -24.64 -19.54
C THR A 320 10.86 -23.26 -20.19
N LYS A 321 11.85 -23.03 -21.05
CA LYS A 321 11.96 -21.78 -21.82
C LYS A 321 10.83 -21.69 -22.84
N GLU A 322 10.56 -22.77 -23.54
CA GLU A 322 9.54 -22.88 -24.59
C GLU A 322 8.15 -22.66 -23.99
N GLU A 323 7.89 -23.17 -22.77
CA GLU A 323 6.66 -22.88 -22.03
C GLU A 323 6.54 -21.39 -21.73
N SER A 324 7.62 -20.76 -21.24
CA SER A 324 7.62 -19.35 -20.91
C SER A 324 7.39 -18.46 -22.15
N GLU A 325 7.94 -18.80 -23.30
CA GLU A 325 7.71 -18.09 -24.56
C GLU A 325 6.26 -18.22 -25.04
N ARG A 326 5.69 -19.44 -25.02
CA ARG A 326 4.28 -19.67 -25.36
C ARG A 326 3.32 -18.95 -24.43
N VAL A 327 3.54 -19.06 -23.12
CA VAL A 327 2.71 -18.39 -22.10
C VAL A 327 2.78 -16.87 -22.27
N LEU A 328 3.98 -16.30 -22.48
CA LEU A 328 4.13 -14.86 -22.71
C LEU A 328 3.38 -14.38 -23.96
N ALA A 329 3.44 -15.14 -25.06
CA ALA A 329 2.70 -14.82 -26.29
C ALA A 329 1.18 -14.84 -26.04
N SER A 330 0.68 -15.85 -25.32
CA SER A 330 -0.72 -15.97 -24.95
C SER A 330 -1.17 -14.81 -24.04
N ILE A 331 -0.36 -14.42 -23.05
CA ILE A 331 -0.62 -13.27 -22.17
C ILE A 331 -0.66 -11.97 -23.00
N LYS A 332 0.28 -11.76 -23.94
CA LYS A 332 0.27 -10.57 -24.81
C LYS A 332 -1.03 -10.46 -25.60
N SER A 333 -1.48 -11.57 -26.19
CA SER A 333 -2.75 -11.63 -26.94
C SER A 333 -3.94 -11.33 -26.02
N ARG A 334 -3.97 -11.90 -24.82
CA ARG A 334 -5.03 -11.64 -23.82
C ARG A 334 -5.06 -10.18 -23.40
N MET A 335 -3.92 -9.59 -23.10
CA MET A 335 -3.82 -8.18 -22.69
C MET A 335 -4.32 -7.27 -23.82
N ALA A 336 -3.94 -7.54 -25.07
CA ALA A 336 -4.42 -6.77 -26.22
C ALA A 336 -5.95 -6.81 -26.38
N VAL A 337 -6.57 -8.00 -26.23
CA VAL A 337 -8.04 -8.15 -26.22
C VAL A 337 -8.69 -7.31 -25.11
N CYS A 338 -8.00 -7.15 -23.98
CA CYS A 338 -8.48 -6.34 -22.85
C CYS A 338 -8.01 -4.87 -22.91
N GLN A 339 -7.53 -4.40 -24.07
CA GLN A 339 -7.07 -3.02 -24.30
C GLN A 339 -5.88 -2.62 -23.41
N LEU A 340 -5.08 -3.59 -22.98
CA LEU A 340 -3.83 -3.38 -22.23
C LEU A 340 -2.62 -3.78 -23.08
N ARG A 341 -1.47 -3.22 -22.73
CA ARG A 341 -0.19 -3.54 -23.38
C ARG A 341 0.88 -3.84 -22.34
N LEU A 342 1.72 -4.86 -22.60
CA LEU A 342 2.92 -5.08 -21.81
C LEU A 342 4.01 -4.08 -22.21
N HIS A 343 4.81 -3.68 -21.23
CA HIS A 343 5.97 -2.82 -21.48
C HIS A 343 7.12 -3.67 -22.02
N GLU A 344 7.41 -3.58 -23.34
CA GLU A 344 8.40 -4.43 -24.03
C GLU A 344 9.80 -4.39 -23.38
N GLY A 345 10.30 -3.21 -23.03
CA GLY A 345 11.63 -3.05 -22.45
C GLY A 345 11.78 -3.54 -21.00
N LYS A 346 10.65 -3.78 -20.30
CA LYS A 346 10.68 -4.24 -18.91
C LYS A 346 10.19 -5.68 -18.76
N THR A 347 9.38 -6.17 -19.69
CA THR A 347 8.93 -7.56 -19.69
C THR A 347 10.05 -8.46 -20.19
N LYS A 348 10.42 -9.48 -19.40
CA LYS A 348 11.54 -10.37 -19.74
C LYS A 348 11.33 -11.79 -19.23
N ILE A 349 11.92 -12.73 -19.94
CA ILE A 349 12.03 -14.14 -19.54
C ILE A 349 13.38 -14.31 -18.85
N VAL A 350 13.36 -14.87 -17.64
CA VAL A 350 14.53 -15.02 -16.78
C VAL A 350 14.75 -16.47 -16.40
N PHE A 351 15.98 -16.93 -16.53
CA PHE A 351 16.39 -18.27 -16.08
C PHE A 351 16.84 -18.24 -14.62
N CYS A 352 16.18 -19.03 -13.77
CA CYS A 352 16.51 -19.18 -12.35
C CYS A 352 17.67 -20.15 -12.16
N LYS A 353 18.91 -19.71 -12.49
CA LYS A 353 20.13 -20.54 -12.43
C LYS A 353 20.39 -21.07 -11.03
N LYS A 354 20.39 -22.40 -10.90
CA LYS A 354 20.64 -23.15 -9.65
C LYS A 354 21.77 -24.15 -9.84
N PHE A 355 22.24 -24.75 -8.73
CA PHE A 355 23.22 -25.82 -8.78
C PHE A 355 22.75 -26.96 -9.68
N LYS A 356 23.61 -27.48 -10.54
CA LYS A 356 23.37 -28.53 -11.55
C LYS A 356 22.38 -28.19 -12.69
N ARG A 357 21.84 -26.95 -12.73
CA ARG A 357 20.96 -26.50 -13.82
C ARG A 357 21.68 -25.44 -14.65
N GLN A 358 21.83 -25.71 -15.93
CA GLN A 358 22.51 -24.82 -16.87
C GLN A 358 21.58 -24.46 -18.02
N SER A 359 21.72 -23.25 -18.53
CA SER A 359 21.09 -22.76 -19.74
C SER A 359 21.98 -21.72 -20.39
N ALA A 360 21.89 -21.59 -21.71
CA ALA A 360 22.57 -20.54 -22.49
C ALA A 360 21.99 -19.14 -22.23
N SER A 361 20.91 -19.03 -21.44
CA SER A 361 20.28 -17.74 -21.13
C SER A 361 21.23 -16.80 -20.37
N LYS A 362 21.42 -15.60 -20.90
CA LYS A 362 22.21 -14.53 -20.26
C LYS A 362 21.41 -13.81 -19.16
N THR A 363 20.08 -13.85 -19.21
CA THR A 363 19.19 -13.17 -18.25
C THR A 363 18.90 -14.11 -17.07
N VAL A 364 19.58 -13.87 -15.94
CA VAL A 364 19.50 -14.70 -14.73
C VAL A 364 19.08 -13.90 -13.48
N LYS A 365 18.51 -12.72 -13.69
CA LYS A 365 18.13 -11.79 -12.61
C LYS A 365 16.86 -11.03 -12.94
N PHE A 366 15.99 -10.89 -11.96
CA PHE A 366 14.85 -9.96 -11.99
C PHE A 366 14.68 -9.24 -10.65
N ASP A 367 14.00 -8.09 -10.69
CA ASP A 367 13.70 -7.29 -9.50
C ASP A 367 12.17 -7.31 -9.27
N PHE A 368 11.74 -7.61 -8.06
CA PHE A 368 10.34 -7.59 -7.67
C PHE A 368 10.19 -6.94 -6.30
N LEU A 369 9.29 -5.96 -6.17
CA LEU A 369 8.98 -5.23 -4.95
C LEU A 369 10.23 -4.69 -4.21
N GLY A 370 11.22 -4.20 -4.96
CA GLY A 370 12.45 -3.65 -4.38
C GLY A 370 13.50 -4.67 -3.95
N TYR A 371 13.27 -5.95 -4.22
CA TYR A 371 14.23 -7.04 -4.05
C TYR A 371 14.73 -7.54 -5.39
N SER A 372 16.00 -8.01 -5.43
CA SER A 372 16.57 -8.70 -6.58
C SER A 372 16.63 -10.20 -6.33
N PHE A 373 15.99 -10.95 -7.21
CA PHE A 373 16.10 -12.40 -7.33
C PHE A 373 17.22 -12.76 -8.29
N GLN A 374 18.18 -13.54 -7.83
CA GLN A 374 19.36 -13.95 -8.62
C GLN A 374 20.06 -15.16 -7.99
N PRO A 375 21.00 -15.83 -8.71
CA PRO A 375 21.83 -16.87 -8.14
C PRO A 375 22.61 -16.34 -6.92
N ARG A 376 22.58 -17.09 -5.82
CA ARG A 376 23.28 -16.69 -4.58
C ARG A 376 23.84 -17.92 -3.86
N PRO A 377 25.03 -17.81 -3.25
CA PRO A 377 25.55 -18.84 -2.37
C PRO A 377 24.55 -19.08 -1.22
N SER A 378 24.28 -20.32 -0.94
CA SER A 378 23.42 -20.80 0.13
C SER A 378 24.06 -22.01 0.80
N SER A 379 23.73 -22.28 2.06
CA SER A 379 24.21 -23.44 2.79
C SER A 379 23.07 -24.35 3.19
N THR A 380 23.30 -25.65 3.23
CA THR A 380 22.42 -26.63 3.85
C THR A 380 22.51 -26.51 5.37
N LYS A 381 21.59 -27.17 6.10
CA LYS A 381 21.67 -27.27 7.58
C LYS A 381 23.01 -27.90 8.05
N GLY A 382 23.60 -28.80 7.26
CA GLY A 382 24.89 -29.42 7.51
C GLY A 382 26.11 -28.61 7.00
N GLY A 383 25.95 -27.32 6.69
CA GLY A 383 27.06 -26.43 6.28
C GLY A 383 27.51 -26.55 4.83
N ARG A 384 27.03 -27.51 4.03
CA ARG A 384 27.41 -27.68 2.63
C ARG A 384 26.93 -26.51 1.78
N MET A 385 27.87 -25.84 1.10
CA MET A 385 27.59 -24.71 0.21
C MET A 385 27.02 -25.18 -1.13
N PHE A 386 26.03 -24.46 -1.64
CA PHE A 386 25.47 -24.68 -2.99
C PHE A 386 25.01 -23.36 -3.61
N LEU A 387 24.84 -23.33 -4.93
CA LEU A 387 24.24 -22.20 -5.64
C LEU A 387 22.73 -22.33 -5.60
N GLY A 388 22.09 -21.50 -4.79
CA GLY A 388 20.64 -21.33 -4.75
C GLY A 388 20.17 -20.16 -5.59
N TYR A 389 18.85 -20.00 -5.74
CA TYR A 389 18.22 -18.81 -6.32
C TYR A 389 17.38 -18.13 -5.24
N ASP A 390 17.70 -16.89 -4.89
CA ASP A 390 17.13 -16.26 -3.70
C ASP A 390 17.13 -14.72 -3.84
N CYS A 391 16.34 -14.05 -2.97
CA CYS A 391 16.18 -12.60 -3.01
C CYS A 391 16.97 -11.89 -1.92
N ALA A 392 17.34 -10.64 -2.21
CA ALA A 392 17.85 -9.67 -1.25
C ALA A 392 17.52 -8.26 -1.77
N ILE A 393 17.71 -7.25 -0.94
CA ILE A 393 17.52 -5.85 -1.35
C ILE A 393 18.15 -5.58 -2.73
N SER A 394 17.39 -4.96 -3.64
CA SER A 394 17.86 -4.64 -4.99
C SER A 394 18.89 -3.51 -5.00
N GLN A 395 19.73 -3.47 -6.04
CA GLN A 395 20.70 -2.38 -6.18
C GLN A 395 19.99 -1.03 -6.34
N SER A 396 18.85 -1.01 -7.02
CA SER A 396 18.04 0.21 -7.18
C SER A 396 17.51 0.72 -5.85
N SER A 397 17.06 -0.18 -4.96
CA SER A 397 16.60 0.18 -3.61
C SER A 397 17.76 0.65 -2.72
N LYS A 398 18.91 -0.01 -2.81
CA LYS A 398 20.14 0.46 -2.12
C LYS A 398 20.51 1.87 -2.54
N ASN A 399 20.56 2.13 -3.84
CA ASN A 399 20.90 3.45 -4.38
C ASN A 399 19.95 4.54 -3.92
N LYS A 400 18.63 4.22 -3.79
CA LYS A 400 17.65 5.15 -3.21
C LYS A 400 17.99 5.51 -1.77
N ILE A 401 18.22 4.52 -0.92
CA ILE A 401 18.56 4.72 0.49
C ILE A 401 19.86 5.52 0.62
N ILE A 402 20.89 5.16 -0.17
CA ILE A 402 22.17 5.88 -0.19
C ILE A 402 21.96 7.34 -0.62
N SER A 403 21.17 7.58 -1.66
CA SER A 403 20.87 8.93 -2.13
C SER A 403 20.13 9.74 -1.06
N GLU A 404 19.16 9.13 -0.37
CA GLU A 404 18.45 9.77 0.73
C GLU A 404 19.38 10.14 1.87
N ILE A 405 20.26 9.22 2.32
CA ILE A 405 21.27 9.50 3.35
C ILE A 405 22.21 10.62 2.88
N LYS A 406 22.61 10.62 1.60
CA LYS A 406 23.52 11.61 1.05
C LYS A 406 22.89 13.01 0.91
N SER A 407 21.64 13.09 0.51
CA SER A 407 20.94 14.36 0.28
C SER A 407 20.73 15.18 1.56
N THR A 408 20.60 14.53 2.72
CA THR A 408 20.45 15.23 4.00
C THR A 408 21.67 16.03 4.41
N LYS A 409 22.87 15.65 3.93
CA LYS A 409 24.16 16.26 4.29
C LYS A 409 24.32 16.43 5.83
N PHE A 410 23.77 15.51 6.61
CA PHE A 410 23.69 15.62 8.08
C PHE A 410 25.07 15.69 8.77
N GLN A 411 26.13 15.24 8.09
CA GLN A 411 27.50 15.45 8.57
C GLN A 411 27.91 16.93 8.69
N ARG A 412 27.07 17.86 8.21
CA ARG A 412 27.23 19.31 8.33
C ARG A 412 26.38 19.91 9.45
N TRP A 413 25.52 19.14 10.13
CA TRP A 413 24.64 19.61 11.20
C TRP A 413 25.40 19.75 12.53
N THR A 414 26.43 20.60 12.57
CA THR A 414 27.32 20.77 13.73
C THR A 414 26.60 21.41 14.93
N ASN A 415 25.48 22.08 14.70
CA ASN A 415 24.63 22.68 15.73
C ASN A 415 23.62 21.69 16.36
N ARG A 416 23.42 20.51 15.78
CA ARG A 416 22.48 19.50 16.28
C ARG A 416 23.18 18.49 17.18
N SER A 417 22.46 17.98 18.17
CA SER A 417 22.93 16.89 19.03
C SER A 417 22.85 15.54 18.31
N ILE A 418 23.45 14.50 18.90
CA ILE A 418 23.36 13.15 18.35
C ILE A 418 21.97 12.57 18.50
N GLU A 419 21.26 12.97 19.56
CA GLU A 419 19.86 12.59 19.82
C GLU A 419 18.93 13.12 18.73
N GLU A 420 19.11 14.39 18.31
CA GLU A 420 18.32 14.99 17.22
C GLU A 420 18.58 14.31 15.87
N ILE A 421 19.84 13.89 15.61
CA ILE A 421 20.19 13.10 14.41
C ILE A 421 19.54 11.71 14.51
N ALA A 422 19.55 11.10 15.68
CA ALA A 422 18.93 9.80 15.90
C ALA A 422 17.43 9.88 15.72
N GLU A 423 16.75 10.87 16.28
CA GLU A 423 15.31 11.10 16.11
C GLU A 423 14.94 11.24 14.62
N PHE A 424 15.71 12.02 13.86
CA PHE A 424 15.47 12.18 12.43
C PHE A 424 15.62 10.89 11.62
N PHE A 425 16.57 10.02 11.97
CA PHE A 425 16.88 8.84 11.17
C PHE A 425 16.28 7.53 11.67
N ASN A 426 16.01 7.38 12.98
CA ASN A 426 15.62 6.09 13.57
C ASN A 426 14.36 5.52 12.92
N THR A 427 13.33 6.34 12.70
CA THR A 427 12.08 5.90 12.04
C THR A 427 12.36 5.39 10.61
N LYS A 428 13.23 6.07 9.87
CA LYS A 428 13.59 5.68 8.50
C LYS A 428 14.42 4.39 8.48
N ILE A 429 15.43 4.32 9.35
CA ILE A 429 16.31 3.16 9.48
C ILE A 429 15.50 1.93 9.88
N GLN A 430 14.61 2.09 10.86
CA GLN A 430 13.72 1.00 11.29
C GLN A 430 12.80 0.55 10.14
N GLY A 431 12.26 1.49 9.36
CA GLY A 431 11.50 1.19 8.15
C GLY A 431 12.30 0.38 7.12
N TRP A 432 13.55 0.76 6.87
CA TRP A 432 14.45 0.02 5.96
C TRP A 432 14.80 -1.37 6.49
N ILE A 433 15.06 -1.52 7.79
CA ILE A 433 15.33 -2.81 8.43
C ILE A 433 14.09 -3.69 8.36
N ASN A 434 12.93 -3.19 8.74
CA ASN A 434 11.68 -3.94 8.74
C ASN A 434 11.31 -4.43 7.34
N TYR A 435 11.50 -3.59 6.31
CA TYR A 435 11.17 -3.96 4.95
C TYR A 435 12.26 -4.82 4.30
N TYR A 436 13.50 -4.35 4.22
CA TYR A 436 14.58 -5.02 3.47
C TYR A 436 15.36 -6.05 4.28
N GLY A 437 15.18 -6.10 5.60
CA GLY A 437 15.85 -7.06 6.49
C GLY A 437 15.18 -8.43 6.55
N LYS A 438 13.96 -8.59 5.99
CA LYS A 438 13.23 -9.87 5.99
C LYS A 438 14.00 -10.98 5.30
N PHE A 439 14.68 -10.67 4.19
CA PHE A 439 15.46 -11.62 3.43
C PHE A 439 16.92 -11.17 3.35
N ARG A 440 17.87 -12.04 3.80
CA ARG A 440 19.32 -11.77 3.76
C ARG A 440 19.71 -10.42 4.40
N LYS A 441 19.30 -10.18 5.65
CA LYS A 441 19.53 -8.98 6.45
C LYS A 441 20.97 -8.42 6.36
N HIS A 442 21.98 -9.31 6.33
CA HIS A 442 23.40 -8.93 6.20
C HIS A 442 23.72 -8.07 4.96
N LYS A 443 22.87 -8.12 3.92
CA LYS A 443 23.05 -7.27 2.72
C LYS A 443 22.76 -5.79 2.98
N LEU A 444 22.19 -5.43 4.12
CA LEU A 444 22.03 -4.05 4.58
C LEU A 444 23.29 -3.47 5.20
N ASN A 445 24.24 -4.29 5.64
CA ASN A 445 25.46 -3.82 6.33
C ASN A 445 26.26 -2.80 5.48
N SER A 446 26.24 -2.97 4.14
CA SER A 446 26.90 -2.00 3.26
C SER A 446 26.25 -0.60 3.30
N LEU A 447 24.95 -0.51 3.58
CA LEU A 447 24.23 0.76 3.75
C LEU A 447 24.57 1.41 5.10
N PHE A 448 24.58 0.61 6.16
CA PHE A 448 24.90 1.09 7.50
C PHE A 448 26.34 1.59 7.62
N ARG A 449 27.30 0.96 6.93
CA ARG A 449 28.67 1.47 6.83
C ARG A 449 28.75 2.87 6.21
N ILE A 450 27.88 3.17 5.21
CA ILE A 450 27.83 4.52 4.61
C ILE A 450 27.28 5.54 5.61
N PHE A 451 26.24 5.16 6.34
CA PHE A 451 25.66 5.99 7.39
C PHE A 451 26.67 6.25 8.50
N GLU A 452 27.32 5.21 9.01
CA GLU A 452 28.37 5.27 10.04
C GLU A 452 29.52 6.18 9.64
N LYS A 453 30.04 6.02 8.41
CA LYS A 453 31.11 6.92 7.89
C LYS A 453 30.69 8.39 7.99
N ARG A 454 29.45 8.73 7.62
CA ARG A 454 28.97 10.10 7.71
C ARG A 454 28.75 10.58 9.14
N LEU A 455 28.39 9.68 10.04
CA LEU A 455 28.28 9.97 11.46
C LEU A 455 29.67 10.28 12.05
N ILE A 456 30.71 9.53 11.67
CA ILE A 456 32.08 9.82 12.04
C ILE A 456 32.52 11.18 11.50
N GLU A 457 32.17 11.51 10.24
CA GLU A 457 32.46 12.82 9.66
C GLU A 457 31.80 13.96 10.43
N TRP A 458 30.53 13.74 10.90
CA TRP A 458 29.81 14.68 11.76
C TRP A 458 30.50 14.88 13.11
N VAL A 459 30.91 13.81 13.80
CA VAL A 459 31.65 13.88 15.07
C VAL A 459 32.95 14.68 14.90
N ARG A 460 33.70 14.39 13.86
CA ARG A 460 34.97 15.12 13.57
C ARG A 460 34.74 16.60 13.33
N ARG A 461 33.63 17.00 12.70
CA ARG A 461 33.31 18.41 12.44
C ARG A 461 32.77 19.14 13.67
N ARG A 462 31.95 18.46 14.48
CA ARG A 462 31.38 19.05 15.68
C ARG A 462 32.39 19.25 16.80
N TYR A 463 33.29 18.28 16.97
CA TYR A 463 34.26 18.27 18.05
C TYR A 463 35.72 18.53 17.56
N LYS A 464 35.86 19.28 16.46
CA LYS A 464 37.16 19.82 16.06
C LYS A 464 37.72 20.66 17.23
N ARG A 465 38.80 20.20 17.83
CA ARG A 465 39.74 20.98 18.57
C ARG A 465 40.98 21.14 17.71
#